data_4093aaa7b2c22fdf31694afeffa8e0e2
#
_entry.id   4093aaa7b2c22fdf31694afeffa8e0e2
#
_cell.length_a   1.000
_cell.length_b   1.000
_cell.length_c   1.000
_cell.angle_alpha   90.00
_cell.angle_beta   90.00
_cell.angle_gamma   90.00
#
_symmetry.space_group_name_H-M   'P 1'
#
loop_
_entity.id
_entity.type
_entity.pdbx_description
1 polymer ?
#
loop_
_entity_poly.entity_id
_entity_poly.type
_entity_poly.pdbx_seq_one_letter_code
_entity_poly.pdbx_strand_id
1 'polypeptide(L)'
;MKKIITTALIAGCILFVISYGGLYLGVKFFPGLFVAYDNPLFNSDGSRDVLFYLHAFIISFALSWFWDRFKVLFKGNFIMRGVEFGLVYSLIALLPVMWISFSSLDINLVMVLSWFLYGLAQAIIAGLVFAKVNP
;
A
#
# COMPACT_ATOMS: atom_id res chain seq x y z
N MET A 1 -7.17 20.36 8.01
CA MET A 1 -6.88 20.19 6.56
C MET A 1 -5.40 20.30 6.22
N LYS A 2 -4.66 21.37 6.60
CA LYS A 2 -3.20 21.48 6.27
C LYS A 2 -2.38 20.28 6.72
N LYS A 3 -2.59 19.78 7.96
CA LYS A 3 -1.86 18.60 8.47
C LYS A 3 -2.11 17.33 7.65
N ILE A 4 -3.35 17.08 7.25
CA ILE A 4 -3.71 15.91 6.43
C ILE A 4 -2.96 15.95 5.10
N ILE A 5 -2.99 17.09 4.41
CA ILE A 5 -2.33 17.26 3.10
C ILE A 5 -0.81 17.08 3.23
N THR A 6 -0.19 17.78 4.20
CA THR A 6 1.26 17.68 4.41
C THR A 6 1.69 16.25 4.74
N THR A 7 0.96 15.60 5.64
CA THR A 7 1.25 14.21 6.05
C THR A 7 1.04 13.23 4.90
N ALA A 8 -0.01 13.41 4.10
CA ALA A 8 -0.28 12.62 2.91
C ALA A 8 0.82 12.77 1.85
N LEU A 9 1.29 13.98 1.61
CA LEU A 9 2.37 14.23 0.64
C LEU A 9 3.68 13.59 1.08
N ILE A 10 4.06 13.74 2.36
CA ILE A 10 5.28 13.11 2.90
C ILE A 10 5.19 11.59 2.76
N ALA A 11 4.09 10.97 3.21
CA ALA A 11 3.90 9.53 3.09
C ALA A 11 3.85 9.09 1.62
N GLY A 12 3.16 9.85 0.76
CA GLY A 12 3.08 9.57 -0.67
C GLY A 12 4.44 9.55 -1.36
N CYS A 13 5.31 10.52 -1.07
CA CYS A 13 6.68 10.54 -1.59
C CYS A 13 7.48 9.33 -1.10
N ILE A 14 7.39 8.99 0.18
CA ILE A 14 8.09 7.83 0.75
C ILE A 14 7.59 6.53 0.10
N LEU A 15 6.27 6.35 0.01
CA LEU A 15 5.68 5.17 -0.62
C LEU A 15 6.00 5.09 -2.11
N PHE A 16 6.03 6.21 -2.82
CA PHE A 16 6.42 6.26 -4.23
C PHE A 16 7.84 5.73 -4.43
N VAL A 17 8.81 6.22 -3.64
CA VAL A 17 10.21 5.78 -3.72
C VAL A 17 10.34 4.29 -3.38
N ILE A 18 9.65 3.83 -2.34
CA ILE A 18 9.67 2.42 -1.92
C ILE A 18 9.01 1.53 -2.98
N SER A 19 7.90 1.97 -3.57
CA SER A 19 7.19 1.21 -4.60
C SER A 19 8.01 1.08 -5.87
N TYR A 20 8.59 2.18 -6.34
CA TYR A 20 9.48 2.18 -7.50
C TYR A 20 10.72 1.32 -7.26
N GLY A 21 11.42 1.56 -6.14
CA GLY A 21 12.62 0.82 -5.78
C GLY A 21 12.34 -0.66 -5.53
N GLY A 22 11.24 -0.98 -4.83
CA GLY A 22 10.81 -2.35 -4.57
C GLY A 22 10.46 -3.11 -5.83
N LEU A 23 9.74 -2.48 -6.77
CA LEU A 23 9.46 -3.09 -8.07
C LEU A 23 10.75 -3.35 -8.87
N TYR A 24 11.63 -2.35 -8.95
CA TYR A 24 12.91 -2.48 -9.65
C TYR A 24 13.76 -3.63 -9.09
N LEU A 25 13.91 -3.69 -7.76
CA LEU A 25 14.67 -4.76 -7.11
C LEU A 25 13.96 -6.11 -7.24
N GLY A 26 12.63 -6.14 -7.13
CA GLY A 26 11.83 -7.34 -7.29
C GLY A 26 12.01 -7.97 -8.66
N VAL A 27 11.86 -7.20 -9.73
CA VAL A 27 12.08 -7.67 -11.11
C VAL A 27 13.52 -8.15 -11.32
N LYS A 28 14.49 -7.44 -10.75
CA LYS A 28 15.91 -7.77 -10.91
C LYS A 28 16.32 -9.06 -10.19
N PHE A 29 15.86 -9.25 -8.93
CA PHE A 29 16.30 -10.36 -8.08
C PHE A 29 15.32 -11.54 -8.04
N PHE A 30 14.05 -11.31 -8.33
CA PHE A 30 12.99 -12.31 -8.29
C PHE A 30 12.12 -12.30 -9.56
N PRO A 31 12.72 -12.40 -10.78
CA PRO A 31 11.98 -12.30 -12.04
C PRO A 31 10.85 -13.34 -12.14
N GLY A 32 11.02 -14.51 -11.53
CA GLY A 32 10.01 -15.56 -11.53
C GLY A 32 8.67 -15.18 -10.88
N LEU A 33 8.65 -14.19 -9.98
CA LEU A 33 7.41 -13.68 -9.39
C LEU A 33 6.60 -12.83 -10.38
N PHE A 34 7.25 -12.33 -11.43
CA PHE A 34 6.65 -11.43 -12.41
C PHE A 34 6.18 -12.13 -13.69
N VAL A 35 6.55 -13.39 -13.91
CA VAL A 35 6.13 -14.18 -15.09
C VAL A 35 4.60 -14.27 -15.19
N ALA A 36 3.91 -14.32 -14.06
CA ALA A 36 2.45 -14.38 -14.05
C ALA A 36 1.78 -13.10 -14.58
N TYR A 37 2.50 -11.97 -14.66
CA TYR A 37 2.00 -10.71 -15.22
C TYR A 37 2.09 -10.64 -16.75
N ASP A 38 2.72 -11.63 -17.41
CA ASP A 38 2.67 -11.76 -18.86
C ASP A 38 1.32 -12.26 -19.39
N ASN A 39 0.38 -12.58 -18.48
CA ASN A 39 -0.97 -12.96 -18.83
C ASN A 39 -1.72 -11.75 -19.44
N PRO A 40 -2.51 -11.94 -20.54
CA PRO A 40 -3.32 -10.88 -21.17
C PRO A 40 -4.31 -10.17 -20.24
N LEU A 41 -4.59 -10.72 -19.06
CA LEU A 41 -5.38 -10.06 -18.02
C LEU A 41 -4.74 -8.76 -17.53
N PHE A 42 -3.41 -8.66 -17.62
CA PHE A 42 -2.66 -7.50 -17.15
C PHE A 42 -2.25 -6.60 -18.30
N ASN A 43 -2.32 -5.30 -18.06
CA ASN A 43 -1.83 -4.32 -19.01
C ASN A 43 -0.30 -4.20 -18.88
N SER A 44 0.43 -4.79 -19.82
CA SER A 44 1.90 -4.82 -19.84
C SER A 44 2.52 -3.89 -20.89
N ASP A 45 1.70 -3.07 -21.59
CA ASP A 45 2.18 -2.16 -22.66
C ASP A 45 2.75 -0.83 -22.14
N GLY A 46 2.76 -0.62 -20.83
CA GLY A 46 3.24 0.61 -20.18
C GLY A 46 2.28 1.79 -20.24
N SER A 47 1.14 1.69 -20.93
CA SER A 47 0.18 2.80 -21.09
C SER A 47 -0.42 3.30 -19.78
N ARG A 48 -0.40 2.49 -18.72
CA ARG A 48 -0.94 2.78 -17.39
C ARG A 48 0.08 2.88 -16.28
N ASP A 49 1.38 2.87 -16.58
CA ASP A 49 2.44 2.94 -15.57
C ASP A 49 2.33 4.16 -14.66
N VAL A 50 1.94 5.30 -15.22
CA VAL A 50 1.71 6.53 -14.44
C VAL A 50 0.63 6.31 -13.38
N LEU A 51 -0.44 5.58 -13.69
CA LEU A 51 -1.52 5.29 -12.73
C LEU A 51 -1.01 4.39 -11.60
N PHE A 52 -0.16 3.42 -11.91
CA PHE A 52 0.48 2.56 -10.91
C PHE A 52 1.30 3.38 -9.91
N TYR A 53 2.13 4.29 -10.39
CA TYR A 53 2.95 5.14 -9.51
C TYR A 53 2.14 6.17 -8.74
N LEU A 54 1.09 6.74 -9.34
CA LEU A 54 0.17 7.66 -8.65
C LEU A 54 -0.60 6.98 -7.51
N HIS A 55 -0.76 5.66 -7.54
CA HIS A 55 -1.42 4.91 -6.47
C HIS A 55 -0.83 5.21 -5.09
N ALA A 56 0.49 5.40 -4.98
CA ALA A 56 1.16 5.75 -3.73
C ALA A 56 0.60 7.03 -3.10
N PHE A 57 0.29 8.03 -3.91
CA PHE A 57 -0.32 9.28 -3.44
C PHE A 57 -1.81 9.11 -3.12
N ILE A 58 -2.55 8.41 -3.97
CA ILE A 58 -3.99 8.15 -3.75
C ILE A 58 -4.19 7.46 -2.40
N ILE A 59 -3.44 6.37 -2.15
CA ILE A 59 -3.56 5.65 -0.88
C ILE A 59 -3.10 6.50 0.30
N SER A 60 -2.04 7.29 0.16
CA SER A 60 -1.54 8.17 1.22
C SER A 60 -2.55 9.24 1.60
N PHE A 61 -3.25 9.85 0.65
CA PHE A 61 -4.31 10.82 0.94
C PHE A 61 -5.49 10.17 1.66
N ALA A 62 -5.97 9.03 1.18
CA ALA A 62 -7.06 8.29 1.80
C ALA A 62 -6.71 7.88 3.23
N LEU A 63 -5.54 7.28 3.43
CA LEU A 63 -5.09 6.82 4.74
C LEU A 63 -4.78 7.97 5.70
N SER A 64 -4.25 9.11 5.21
CA SER A 64 -4.00 10.29 6.06
C SER A 64 -5.29 10.92 6.57
N TRP A 65 -6.33 10.95 5.71
CA TRP A 65 -7.66 11.37 6.12
C TRP A 65 -8.27 10.42 7.17
N PHE A 66 -8.14 9.12 6.95
CA PHE A 66 -8.60 8.10 7.89
C PHE A 66 -7.83 8.18 9.22
N TRP A 67 -6.50 8.31 9.18
CA TRP A 67 -5.67 8.51 10.35
C TRP A 67 -6.13 9.70 11.20
N ASP A 68 -6.35 10.85 10.60
CA ASP A 68 -6.73 12.08 11.32
C ASP A 68 -8.06 11.94 12.06
N ARG A 69 -8.97 11.09 11.58
CA ARG A 69 -10.25 10.79 12.20
C ARG A 69 -10.16 9.80 13.36
N PHE A 70 -9.30 8.81 13.24
CA PHE A 70 -9.28 7.65 14.13
C PHE A 70 -8.00 7.53 14.97
N LYS A 71 -7.03 8.42 14.83
CA LYS A 71 -5.73 8.36 15.51
C LYS A 71 -5.82 8.29 17.04
N VAL A 72 -6.90 8.79 17.62
CA VAL A 72 -7.13 8.75 19.08
C VAL A 72 -7.40 7.34 19.62
N LEU A 73 -7.79 6.41 18.74
CA LEU A 73 -8.02 5.00 19.08
C LEU A 73 -6.72 4.21 19.21
N PHE A 74 -5.69 4.60 18.45
CA PHE A 74 -4.39 3.93 18.46
C PHE A 74 -3.55 4.39 19.65
N LYS A 75 -3.11 3.45 20.48
CA LYS A 75 -2.40 3.74 21.74
C LYS A 75 -0.94 3.31 21.67
N GLY A 76 -0.13 3.91 22.53
CA GLY A 76 1.30 3.59 22.64
C GLY A 76 2.21 4.57 21.89
N ASN A 77 3.43 4.15 21.64
CA ASN A 77 4.42 4.93 20.91
C ASN A 77 4.10 4.98 19.41
N PHE A 78 4.82 5.82 18.65
CA PHE A 78 4.56 6.01 17.21
C PHE A 78 4.70 4.71 16.40
N ILE A 79 5.57 3.78 16.81
CA ILE A 79 5.76 2.49 16.12
C ILE A 79 4.52 1.62 16.32
N MET A 80 4.09 1.45 17.57
CA MET A 80 2.90 0.64 17.89
C MET A 80 1.67 1.17 17.16
N ARG A 81 1.44 2.48 17.22
CA ARG A 81 0.31 3.14 16.56
C ARG A 81 0.34 2.98 15.05
N GLY A 82 1.53 3.11 14.43
CA GLY A 82 1.69 2.97 12.99
C GLY A 82 1.47 1.53 12.51
N VAL A 83 2.01 0.56 13.25
CA VAL A 83 1.83 -0.88 12.94
C VAL A 83 0.37 -1.29 13.14
N GLU A 84 -0.24 -0.93 14.28
CA GLU A 84 -1.66 -1.21 14.56
C GLU A 84 -2.57 -0.63 13.47
N PHE A 85 -2.32 0.61 13.07
CA PHE A 85 -3.06 1.23 11.97
C PHE A 85 -2.97 0.42 10.66
N GLY A 86 -1.75 0.00 10.28
CA GLY A 86 -1.54 -0.81 9.08
C GLY A 86 -2.26 -2.16 9.15
N LEU A 87 -2.23 -2.82 10.31
CA LEU A 87 -2.94 -4.08 10.53
C LEU A 87 -4.46 -3.91 10.45
N VAL A 88 -5.01 -2.88 11.10
CA VAL A 88 -6.45 -2.58 11.05
C VAL A 88 -6.89 -2.31 9.61
N TYR A 89 -6.16 -1.48 8.88
CA TYR A 89 -6.45 -1.24 7.46
C TYR A 89 -6.42 -2.53 6.64
N SER A 90 -5.41 -3.37 6.87
CA SER A 90 -5.27 -4.62 6.12
C SER A 90 -6.40 -5.60 6.39
N LEU A 91 -6.87 -5.69 7.63
CA LEU A 91 -8.01 -6.55 7.98
C LEU A 91 -9.33 -6.05 7.39
N ILE A 92 -9.55 -4.73 7.38
CA ILE A 92 -10.83 -4.15 6.97
C ILE A 92 -10.91 -3.96 5.45
N ALA A 93 -9.82 -3.56 4.81
CA ALA A 93 -9.82 -3.19 3.41
C ALA A 93 -9.11 -4.22 2.52
N LEU A 94 -7.86 -4.60 2.85
CA LEU A 94 -7.09 -5.46 1.97
C LEU A 94 -7.58 -6.90 1.97
N LEU A 95 -7.82 -7.48 3.14
CA LEU A 95 -8.22 -8.89 3.24
C LEU A 95 -9.51 -9.19 2.48
N PRO A 96 -10.62 -8.42 2.63
CA PRO A 96 -11.83 -8.65 1.86
C PRO A 96 -11.64 -8.48 0.35
N VAL A 97 -10.85 -7.46 -0.07
CA VAL A 97 -10.57 -7.23 -1.49
C VAL A 97 -9.74 -8.36 -2.07
N MET A 98 -8.70 -8.83 -1.37
CA MET A 98 -7.88 -9.95 -1.83
C MET A 98 -8.68 -11.25 -1.88
N TRP A 99 -9.57 -11.45 -0.92
CA TRP A 99 -10.46 -12.61 -0.89
C TRP A 99 -11.38 -12.68 -2.13
N ILE A 100 -12.08 -11.59 -2.41
CA ILE A 100 -12.98 -11.54 -3.58
C ILE A 100 -12.20 -11.63 -4.89
N SER A 101 -11.01 -11.01 -4.98
CA SER A 101 -10.15 -11.09 -6.16
C SER A 101 -9.71 -12.52 -6.43
N PHE A 102 -9.27 -13.25 -5.41
CA PHE A 102 -8.86 -14.65 -5.54
C PHE A 102 -10.03 -15.56 -5.92
N SER A 103 -11.23 -15.28 -5.39
CA SER A 103 -12.41 -16.09 -5.69
C SER A 103 -13.02 -15.84 -7.07
N SER A 104 -12.77 -14.66 -7.66
CA SER A 104 -13.44 -14.20 -8.88
C SER A 104 -12.54 -14.15 -10.11
N LEU A 105 -11.23 -14.11 -9.93
CA LEU A 105 -10.25 -14.02 -11.01
C LEU A 105 -9.40 -15.29 -11.07
N ASP A 106 -9.02 -15.67 -12.29
CA ASP A 106 -8.10 -16.79 -12.50
C ASP A 106 -6.64 -16.33 -12.27
N ILE A 107 -6.33 -16.10 -11.00
CA ILE A 107 -5.01 -15.67 -10.53
C ILE A 107 -4.50 -16.63 -9.45
N ASN A 108 -3.18 -16.80 -9.37
CA ASN A 108 -2.61 -17.72 -8.39
C ASN A 108 -2.53 -17.11 -6.98
N LEU A 109 -2.50 -17.96 -5.97
CA LEU A 109 -2.47 -17.54 -4.56
C LEU A 109 -1.21 -16.71 -4.22
N VAL A 110 -0.06 -17.04 -4.83
CA VAL A 110 1.20 -16.31 -4.59
C VAL A 110 1.06 -14.85 -5.00
N MET A 111 0.41 -14.59 -6.12
CA MET A 111 0.14 -13.23 -6.59
C MET A 111 -0.74 -12.46 -5.61
N VAL A 112 -1.84 -13.05 -5.16
CA VAL A 112 -2.76 -12.41 -4.20
C VAL A 112 -2.07 -12.13 -2.86
N LEU A 113 -1.28 -13.09 -2.36
CA LEU A 113 -0.51 -12.91 -1.14
C LEU A 113 0.56 -11.80 -1.29
N SER A 114 1.22 -11.72 -2.45
CA SER A 114 2.19 -10.65 -2.71
C SER A 114 1.52 -9.27 -2.71
N TRP A 115 0.34 -9.14 -3.28
CA TRP A 115 -0.45 -7.88 -3.25
C TRP A 115 -0.88 -7.51 -1.83
N PHE A 116 -1.33 -8.51 -1.06
CA PHE A 116 -1.70 -8.31 0.33
C PHE A 116 -0.52 -7.82 1.17
N LEU A 117 0.63 -8.50 1.08
CA LEU A 117 1.85 -8.14 1.83
C LEU A 117 2.38 -6.76 1.40
N TYR A 118 2.33 -6.46 0.11
CA TYR A 118 2.72 -5.15 -0.40
C TYR A 118 1.82 -4.04 0.17
N GLY A 119 0.50 -4.22 0.11
CA GLY A 119 -0.45 -3.25 0.66
C GLY A 119 -0.34 -3.10 2.18
N LEU A 120 -0.12 -4.21 2.91
CA LEU A 120 0.15 -4.18 4.35
C LEU A 120 1.41 -3.37 4.67
N ALA A 121 2.51 -3.61 3.95
CA ALA A 121 3.75 -2.86 4.12
C ALA A 121 3.55 -1.36 3.85
N GLN A 122 2.85 -1.01 2.76
CA GLN A 122 2.50 0.39 2.47
C GLN A 122 1.69 1.03 3.61
N ALA A 123 0.68 0.34 4.13
CA ALA A 123 -0.17 0.86 5.20
C ALA A 123 0.60 1.03 6.53
N ILE A 124 1.49 0.10 6.87
CA ILE A 124 2.37 0.23 8.05
C ILE A 124 3.30 1.44 7.89
N ILE A 125 3.98 1.57 6.76
CA ILE A 125 4.90 2.68 6.50
C ILE A 125 4.16 4.01 6.56
N ALA A 126 3.01 4.12 5.92
CA ALA A 126 2.14 5.30 6.00
C ALA A 126 1.75 5.60 7.45
N GLY A 127 1.31 4.58 8.20
CA GLY A 127 0.95 4.69 9.61
C GLY A 127 2.09 5.20 10.49
N LEU A 128 3.33 4.73 10.27
CA LEU A 128 4.52 5.22 10.97
C LEU A 128 4.77 6.70 10.68
N VAL A 129 4.67 7.11 9.42
CA VAL A 129 4.79 8.53 9.02
C VAL A 129 3.70 9.36 9.67
N PHE A 130 2.45 8.89 9.62
CA PHE A 130 1.32 9.61 10.22
C PHE A 130 1.47 9.76 11.73
N ALA A 131 1.83 8.69 12.42
CA ALA A 131 2.03 8.71 13.87
C ALA A 131 3.18 9.64 14.30
N LYS A 132 4.17 9.85 13.44
CA LYS A 132 5.31 10.74 13.69
C LYS A 132 5.00 12.20 13.35
N VAL A 133 4.31 12.45 12.24
CA VAL A 133 4.10 13.81 11.69
C VAL A 133 2.79 14.45 12.20
N ASN A 134 1.79 13.64 12.46
CA ASN A 134 0.47 14.07 12.94
C ASN A 134 0.00 13.19 14.11
N PRO A 135 0.71 13.24 15.27
CA PRO A 135 0.42 12.38 16.42
C PRO A 135 -0.97 12.63 17.01
#